data_b621ee2e7db949dbdb68b23466f95588
#
_entry.id   b621ee2e7db949dbdb68b23466f95588
#
_cell.length_a   1.000
_cell.length_b   1.000
_cell.length_c   1.000
_cell.angle_alpha   90.00
_cell.angle_beta   90.00
_cell.angle_gamma   90.00
#
_symmetry.space_group_name_H-M   'P 1'
#
loop_
_entity.id
_entity.type
_entity.pdbx_description
1 polymer ?
#
loop_
_entity_poly.entity_id
_entity_poly.type
_entity_poly.pdbx_seq_one_letter_code
_entity_poly.pdbx_strand_id
1 'polypeptide(L)'
;LSPANGEEDIKIANKRKVKIFSPINDEVKFTSQAGKYEGMFVRDADRPIVEDLKEHNALVKIGKIKHKYPLCWRSHHPIVWLARRGWFYKLDRLDNKAIDAAESVEYFFEQPKNRFLGIIKEKHPWCISRERIWGCPLPVWSCEDCGEKNWFFTRKEIVESADKLPDGPNFELHRPWIDNITIKCKKCNSVKTKREEYVLDTWHNSGSAPFSSLTNEEYEKEIPAPFFTEGIDQTRGWAYTLLIENVILNNSATPPYKSFLFQGHVLDEKGGKMSKSKGNVMEGAELLEKYPVDLIRFYFMWKASPIEPLSFSTDELMSRPYQVINTLFNLHLYFKQNSQYDNFDTTNTIEWAKNNDSLTSPDIWLLSKLQKLIQKITEKNETCKFHEGAKAIDDFIINNLSQIYIPITRGELWDESDEKKNRRLAIYAVLNEVLKTLDILIHPFCPFTSEHLYQTVFEGKQSILLDKWPQYKESLVNEEIEESFDIM
;
A
#
# COMPACT_ATOMS: atom_id res chain seq x y z
N LEU A 1 10.32 -36.88 -15.67
CA LEU A 1 9.57 -36.19 -14.59
C LEU A 1 10.32 -36.33 -13.27
N SER A 2 10.49 -35.22 -12.56
CA SER A 2 11.10 -35.17 -11.22
C SER A 2 10.11 -34.55 -10.21
N PRO A 3 9.08 -35.31 -9.80
CA PRO A 3 7.94 -34.78 -9.04
C PRO A 3 8.31 -34.15 -7.70
N ALA A 4 9.42 -34.56 -7.10
CA ALA A 4 9.89 -34.00 -5.84
C ALA A 4 10.61 -32.65 -6.00
N ASN A 5 11.03 -32.29 -7.23
CA ASN A 5 11.95 -31.18 -7.48
C ASN A 5 11.43 -30.19 -8.55
N GLY A 6 10.18 -30.34 -9.02
CA GLY A 6 9.57 -29.48 -10.02
C GLY A 6 8.10 -29.24 -9.76
N GLU A 7 7.65 -27.98 -9.86
CA GLU A 7 6.25 -27.61 -9.61
C GLU A 7 5.29 -28.22 -10.63
N GLU A 8 5.64 -28.20 -11.90
CA GLU A 8 4.82 -28.82 -12.94
C GLU A 8 4.82 -30.34 -12.85
N ASP A 9 5.96 -30.93 -12.54
CA ASP A 9 6.11 -32.36 -12.40
C ASP A 9 5.28 -32.92 -11.25
N ILE A 10 5.22 -32.21 -10.09
CA ILE A 10 4.39 -32.63 -8.97
C ILE A 10 2.88 -32.54 -9.29
N LYS A 11 2.46 -31.51 -10.07
CA LYS A 11 1.07 -31.38 -10.51
C LYS A 11 0.67 -32.57 -11.40
N ILE A 12 1.54 -32.95 -12.33
CA ILE A 12 1.31 -34.11 -13.23
C ILE A 12 1.30 -35.43 -12.42
N ALA A 13 2.27 -35.58 -11.50
CA ALA A 13 2.35 -36.75 -10.66
C ALA A 13 1.10 -36.95 -9.79
N ASN A 14 0.62 -35.87 -9.16
CA ASN A 14 -0.61 -35.90 -8.37
C ASN A 14 -1.84 -36.25 -9.22
N LYS A 15 -1.97 -35.63 -10.40
CA LYS A 15 -3.08 -35.91 -11.36
C LYS A 15 -3.08 -37.38 -11.81
N ARG A 16 -1.90 -37.95 -12.02
CA ARG A 16 -1.72 -39.33 -12.48
C ARG A 16 -1.52 -40.34 -11.34
N LYS A 17 -1.58 -39.91 -10.09
CA LYS A 17 -1.35 -40.73 -8.89
C LYS A 17 0.01 -41.47 -8.89
N VAL A 18 1.03 -40.83 -9.45
CA VAL A 18 2.41 -41.34 -9.46
C VAL A 18 3.03 -41.09 -8.09
N LYS A 19 3.70 -42.09 -7.53
CA LYS A 19 4.39 -41.96 -6.24
C LYS A 19 5.51 -40.93 -6.35
N ILE A 20 5.49 -39.95 -5.45
CA ILE A 20 6.56 -38.92 -5.37
C ILE A 20 7.75 -39.57 -4.64
N PHE A 21 8.89 -39.59 -5.35
CA PHE A 21 10.16 -40.07 -4.79
C PHE A 21 11.04 -38.87 -4.49
N SER A 22 11.44 -38.71 -3.23
CA SER A 22 12.29 -37.62 -2.74
C SER A 22 13.42 -38.16 -1.89
N PRO A 23 14.55 -38.52 -2.49
CA PRO A 23 15.68 -39.14 -1.78
C PRO A 23 16.60 -38.09 -1.12
N ILE A 24 16.09 -36.92 -0.75
CA ILE A 24 16.86 -35.80 -0.18
C ILE A 24 16.24 -35.42 1.17
N ASN A 25 17.09 -35.25 2.17
CA ASN A 25 16.70 -34.80 3.51
C ASN A 25 16.73 -33.25 3.65
N ASP A 26 16.42 -32.75 4.86
CA ASP A 26 16.36 -31.31 5.14
C ASP A 26 17.71 -30.59 5.09
N GLU A 27 18.81 -31.34 5.20
CA GLU A 27 20.17 -30.82 5.01
C GLU A 27 20.59 -30.76 3.53
N VAL A 28 19.66 -31.07 2.63
CA VAL A 28 19.93 -31.13 1.18
C VAL A 28 20.97 -32.21 0.82
N LYS A 29 21.00 -33.29 1.63
CA LYS A 29 21.85 -34.45 1.38
C LYS A 29 20.99 -35.66 0.97
N PHE A 30 21.56 -36.54 0.16
CA PHE A 30 20.92 -37.76 -0.23
C PHE A 30 20.69 -38.71 0.96
N THR A 31 19.50 -39.30 1.03
CA THR A 31 19.13 -40.33 2.01
C THR A 31 19.55 -41.73 1.54
N SER A 32 19.40 -42.74 2.39
CA SER A 32 19.63 -44.16 2.05
C SER A 32 18.86 -44.62 0.80
N GLN A 33 17.77 -43.97 0.44
CA GLN A 33 17.02 -44.24 -0.79
C GLN A 33 17.80 -43.93 -2.08
N ALA A 34 18.87 -43.13 -2.00
CA ALA A 34 19.76 -42.85 -3.11
C ALA A 34 20.93 -43.84 -3.24
N GLY A 35 20.97 -44.87 -2.43
CA GLY A 35 22.00 -45.90 -2.46
C GLY A 35 23.41 -45.37 -2.22
N LYS A 36 24.31 -45.58 -3.16
CA LYS A 36 25.73 -45.18 -3.06
C LYS A 36 25.98 -43.67 -2.90
N TYR A 37 24.97 -42.83 -3.13
CA TYR A 37 25.05 -41.38 -2.95
C TYR A 37 24.62 -40.90 -1.54
N GLU A 38 24.24 -41.84 -0.65
CA GLU A 38 23.81 -41.51 0.71
C GLU A 38 24.81 -40.60 1.42
N GLY A 39 24.28 -39.56 2.08
CA GLY A 39 25.08 -38.56 2.81
C GLY A 39 25.75 -37.47 1.97
N MET A 40 25.81 -37.63 0.64
CA MET A 40 26.39 -36.61 -0.24
C MET A 40 25.46 -35.41 -0.35
N PHE A 41 26.03 -34.20 -0.34
CA PHE A 41 25.30 -32.99 -0.69
C PHE A 41 24.92 -33.04 -2.18
N VAL A 42 23.68 -32.66 -2.52
CA VAL A 42 23.12 -32.89 -3.85
C VAL A 42 23.95 -32.32 -5.00
N ARG A 43 24.62 -31.17 -4.80
CA ARG A 43 25.46 -30.55 -5.83
C ARG A 43 26.83 -31.18 -5.96
N ASP A 44 27.33 -31.84 -4.94
CA ASP A 44 28.59 -32.56 -4.97
C ASP A 44 28.44 -33.90 -5.71
N ALA A 45 27.22 -34.40 -5.79
CA ALA A 45 26.89 -35.66 -6.48
C ALA A 45 26.81 -35.52 -8.01
N ASP A 46 26.79 -34.31 -8.58
CA ASP A 46 26.65 -34.12 -10.03
C ASP A 46 27.72 -34.87 -10.84
N ARG A 47 28.99 -34.82 -10.43
CA ARG A 47 30.07 -35.53 -11.10
C ARG A 47 29.98 -37.05 -10.96
N PRO A 48 29.85 -37.61 -9.75
CA PRO A 48 29.63 -39.03 -9.57
C PRO A 48 28.43 -39.59 -10.37
N ILE A 49 27.31 -38.86 -10.39
CA ILE A 49 26.13 -39.27 -11.16
C ILE A 49 26.42 -39.27 -12.67
N VAL A 50 27.14 -38.31 -13.19
CA VAL A 50 27.53 -38.26 -14.60
C VAL A 50 28.45 -39.42 -14.96
N GLU A 51 29.41 -39.78 -14.10
CA GLU A 51 30.29 -40.91 -14.30
C GLU A 51 29.53 -42.23 -14.34
N ASP A 52 28.60 -42.44 -13.40
CA ASP A 52 27.73 -43.59 -13.40
C ASP A 52 26.86 -43.72 -14.65
N LEU A 53 26.29 -42.59 -15.11
CA LEU A 53 25.51 -42.57 -16.33
C LEU A 53 26.34 -42.97 -17.58
N LYS A 54 27.62 -42.60 -17.60
CA LYS A 54 28.58 -43.04 -18.62
C LYS A 54 28.85 -44.52 -18.54
N GLU A 55 29.17 -45.04 -17.36
CA GLU A 55 29.46 -46.47 -17.13
C GLU A 55 28.27 -47.37 -17.52
N HIS A 56 27.06 -46.92 -17.30
CA HIS A 56 25.82 -47.63 -17.63
C HIS A 56 25.32 -47.35 -19.08
N ASN A 57 26.09 -46.62 -19.92
CA ASN A 57 25.70 -46.22 -21.27
C ASN A 57 24.35 -45.45 -21.30
N ALA A 58 24.02 -44.75 -20.25
CA ALA A 58 22.79 -43.97 -20.13
C ALA A 58 22.95 -42.46 -20.39
N LEU A 59 24.21 -42.01 -20.57
CA LEU A 59 24.52 -40.62 -20.84
C LEU A 59 24.46 -40.33 -22.33
N VAL A 60 23.50 -39.46 -22.75
CA VAL A 60 23.35 -39.03 -24.14
C VAL A 60 24.27 -37.85 -24.45
N LYS A 61 24.28 -36.81 -23.60
CA LYS A 61 25.09 -35.61 -23.84
C LYS A 61 25.26 -34.83 -22.54
N ILE A 62 26.43 -34.22 -22.37
CA ILE A 62 26.69 -33.20 -21.33
C ILE A 62 26.74 -31.83 -21.97
N GLY A 63 26.10 -30.84 -21.36
CA GLY A 63 26.15 -29.44 -21.75
C GLY A 63 26.15 -28.51 -20.53
N LYS A 64 26.56 -27.26 -20.76
CA LYS A 64 26.43 -26.19 -19.75
C LYS A 64 25.37 -25.21 -20.23
N ILE A 65 24.44 -24.86 -19.33
CA ILE A 65 23.39 -23.86 -19.58
C ILE A 65 23.65 -22.70 -18.64
N LYS A 66 23.64 -21.48 -19.17
CA LYS A 66 23.62 -20.27 -18.36
C LYS A 66 22.17 -19.78 -18.22
N HIS A 67 21.64 -19.81 -17.01
CA HIS A 67 20.27 -19.38 -16.73
C HIS A 67 20.21 -18.64 -15.39
N LYS A 68 19.11 -17.89 -15.15
CA LYS A 68 18.83 -17.30 -13.84
C LYS A 68 18.45 -18.40 -12.87
N TYR A 69 19.09 -18.41 -11.69
CA TYR A 69 18.82 -19.39 -10.65
C TYR A 69 18.28 -18.68 -9.39
N PRO A 70 17.23 -19.18 -8.75
CA PRO A 70 16.70 -18.58 -7.55
C PRO A 70 17.66 -18.73 -6.36
N LEU A 71 17.91 -17.62 -5.67
CA LEU A 71 18.75 -17.56 -4.49
C LEU A 71 17.91 -17.26 -3.25
N CYS A 72 18.36 -17.76 -2.10
CA CYS A 72 17.79 -17.38 -0.82
C CYS A 72 17.97 -15.86 -0.61
N TRP A 73 16.89 -15.15 -0.38
CA TRP A 73 16.91 -13.69 -0.21
C TRP A 73 17.76 -13.22 0.98
N ARG A 74 17.99 -14.11 1.95
CA ARG A 74 18.73 -13.81 3.19
C ARG A 74 20.20 -14.21 3.11
N SER A 75 20.47 -15.47 2.72
CA SER A 75 21.82 -16.03 2.69
C SER A 75 22.50 -15.95 1.33
N HIS A 76 21.75 -15.59 0.27
CA HIS A 76 22.20 -15.57 -1.12
C HIS A 76 22.70 -16.91 -1.67
N HIS A 77 22.49 -18.01 -0.94
CA HIS A 77 22.78 -19.34 -1.46
C HIS A 77 21.71 -19.83 -2.43
N PRO A 78 22.08 -20.63 -3.43
CA PRO A 78 21.13 -21.25 -4.33
C PRO A 78 20.15 -22.14 -3.57
N ILE A 79 18.85 -21.98 -3.85
CA ILE A 79 17.79 -22.81 -3.22
C ILE A 79 17.61 -24.12 -3.98
N VAL A 80 16.98 -25.09 -3.31
CA VAL A 80 16.58 -26.40 -3.87
C VAL A 80 15.08 -26.58 -3.70
N TRP A 81 14.42 -27.12 -4.71
CA TRP A 81 13.02 -27.48 -4.63
C TRP A 81 12.88 -28.86 -3.97
N LEU A 82 12.07 -28.94 -2.93
CA LEU A 82 11.77 -30.17 -2.21
C LEU A 82 10.27 -30.32 -2.04
N ALA A 83 9.74 -31.53 -2.32
CA ALA A 83 8.38 -31.87 -2.00
C ALA A 83 8.26 -32.13 -0.48
N ARG A 84 7.40 -31.37 0.19
CA ARG A 84 7.12 -31.51 1.62
C ARG A 84 5.62 -31.63 1.87
N ARG A 85 5.28 -32.27 2.98
CA ARG A 85 3.90 -32.28 3.48
C ARG A 85 3.60 -30.96 4.15
N GLY A 86 2.35 -30.52 4.05
CA GLY A 86 1.88 -29.30 4.68
C GLY A 86 0.36 -29.23 4.67
N TRP A 87 -0.17 -28.22 5.32
CA TRP A 87 -1.58 -27.93 5.35
C TRP A 87 -1.89 -26.80 4.35
N PHE A 88 -2.94 -27.00 3.54
CA PHE A 88 -3.26 -26.12 2.44
C PHE A 88 -4.74 -25.75 2.41
N TYR A 89 -5.04 -24.51 2.13
CA TYR A 89 -6.36 -24.13 1.62
C TYR A 89 -6.44 -24.47 0.13
N LYS A 90 -7.47 -25.23 -0.23
CA LYS A 90 -7.77 -25.58 -1.63
C LYS A 90 -8.65 -24.50 -2.24
N LEU A 91 -8.05 -23.52 -2.87
CA LEU A 91 -8.74 -22.35 -3.40
C LEU A 91 -9.57 -22.63 -4.65
N ASP A 92 -9.34 -23.74 -5.33
CA ASP A 92 -10.18 -24.25 -6.41
C ASP A 92 -11.62 -24.52 -5.98
N ARG A 93 -11.84 -24.80 -4.67
CA ARG A 93 -13.17 -25.04 -4.07
C ARG A 93 -13.98 -23.76 -3.82
N LEU A 94 -13.38 -22.60 -3.96
CA LEU A 94 -14.08 -21.32 -3.82
C LEU A 94 -14.89 -20.95 -5.07
N ASP A 95 -14.87 -21.81 -6.10
CA ASP A 95 -15.48 -21.55 -7.40
C ASP A 95 -15.00 -20.21 -7.96
N ASN A 96 -15.91 -19.28 -8.26
CA ASN A 96 -15.57 -17.94 -8.70
C ASN A 96 -15.70 -16.87 -7.61
N LYS A 97 -16.12 -17.24 -6.37
CA LYS A 97 -16.40 -16.27 -5.31
C LYS A 97 -15.27 -15.29 -5.04
N ALA A 98 -14.01 -15.77 -5.03
CA ALA A 98 -12.85 -14.91 -4.82
C ALA A 98 -12.59 -13.97 -6.01
N ILE A 99 -12.89 -14.41 -7.23
CA ILE A 99 -12.78 -13.59 -8.45
C ILE A 99 -13.87 -12.52 -8.43
N ASP A 100 -15.11 -12.92 -8.19
CA ASP A 100 -16.27 -12.03 -8.14
C ASP A 100 -16.12 -10.98 -7.04
N ALA A 101 -15.63 -11.38 -5.85
CA ALA A 101 -15.30 -10.46 -4.77
C ALA A 101 -14.24 -9.43 -5.19
N ALA A 102 -13.16 -9.89 -5.83
CA ALA A 102 -12.10 -8.99 -6.28
C ALA A 102 -12.55 -8.07 -7.42
N GLU A 103 -13.39 -8.55 -8.33
CA GLU A 103 -13.94 -7.74 -9.44
C GLU A 103 -14.92 -6.67 -8.96
N SER A 104 -15.58 -6.88 -7.81
CA SER A 104 -16.51 -5.91 -7.21
C SER A 104 -15.83 -4.75 -6.49
N VAL A 105 -14.51 -4.83 -6.24
CA VAL A 105 -13.73 -3.75 -5.61
C VAL A 105 -13.47 -2.63 -6.61
N GLU A 106 -13.60 -1.39 -6.16
CA GLU A 106 -13.18 -0.22 -6.93
C GLU A 106 -11.65 -0.10 -6.90
N TYR A 107 -11.03 -0.13 -8.07
CA TYR A 107 -9.60 0.15 -8.22
C TYR A 107 -9.41 1.44 -9.00
N PHE A 108 -8.56 2.33 -8.51
CA PHE A 108 -8.31 3.62 -9.14
C PHE A 108 -7.43 3.53 -10.39
N PHE A 109 -6.76 2.38 -10.59
CA PHE A 109 -5.85 2.15 -11.74
C PHE A 109 -5.98 0.72 -12.26
N GLU A 110 -6.03 0.59 -13.57
CA GLU A 110 -6.22 -0.71 -14.25
C GLU A 110 -5.01 -1.67 -14.12
N GLN A 111 -3.79 -1.16 -14.13
CA GLN A 111 -2.59 -2.01 -14.07
C GLN A 111 -2.50 -2.84 -12.77
N PRO A 112 -2.62 -2.26 -11.56
CA PRO A 112 -2.64 -3.03 -10.32
C PRO A 112 -3.85 -3.97 -10.21
N LYS A 113 -5.03 -3.54 -10.68
CA LYS A 113 -6.23 -4.36 -10.75
C LYS A 113 -5.99 -5.63 -11.56
N ASN A 114 -5.51 -5.48 -12.79
CA ASN A 114 -5.26 -6.61 -13.69
C ASN A 114 -4.23 -7.59 -13.10
N ARG A 115 -3.17 -7.06 -12.47
CA ARG A 115 -2.18 -7.87 -11.74
C ARG A 115 -2.82 -8.66 -10.61
N PHE A 116 -3.63 -8.01 -9.77
CA PHE A 116 -4.28 -8.65 -8.63
C PHE A 116 -5.29 -9.72 -9.06
N LEU A 117 -6.16 -9.41 -10.03
CA LEU A 117 -7.10 -10.37 -10.60
C LEU A 117 -6.38 -11.56 -11.26
N GLY A 118 -5.27 -11.33 -11.94
CA GLY A 118 -4.45 -12.39 -12.52
C GLY A 118 -3.98 -13.39 -11.45
N ILE A 119 -3.51 -12.88 -10.30
CA ILE A 119 -3.05 -13.71 -9.18
C ILE A 119 -4.21 -14.53 -8.57
N ILE A 120 -5.38 -13.94 -8.40
CA ILE A 120 -6.55 -14.64 -7.84
C ILE A 120 -7.05 -15.72 -8.80
N LYS A 121 -7.04 -15.45 -10.12
CA LYS A 121 -7.45 -16.41 -11.16
C LYS A 121 -6.53 -17.63 -11.25
N GLU A 122 -5.30 -17.55 -10.77
CA GLU A 122 -4.38 -18.70 -10.69
C GLU A 122 -4.89 -19.80 -9.74
N LYS A 123 -5.68 -19.47 -8.73
CA LYS A 123 -6.27 -20.39 -7.72
C LYS A 123 -5.24 -21.38 -7.11
N HIS A 124 -3.99 -20.92 -6.93
CA HIS A 124 -2.96 -21.77 -6.34
C HIS A 124 -3.31 -22.14 -4.90
N PRO A 125 -3.17 -23.45 -4.52
CA PRO A 125 -3.35 -23.84 -3.13
C PRO A 125 -2.43 -23.03 -2.21
N TRP A 126 -3.00 -22.46 -1.13
CA TRP A 126 -2.22 -21.69 -0.17
C TRP A 126 -1.76 -22.58 0.97
N CYS A 127 -0.43 -22.77 1.10
CA CYS A 127 0.15 -23.47 2.24
C CYS A 127 0.07 -22.59 3.48
N ILE A 128 -0.74 -23.01 4.46
CA ILE A 128 -0.95 -22.26 5.71
C ILE A 128 -0.07 -22.76 6.87
N SER A 129 0.68 -23.83 6.70
CA SER A 129 1.58 -24.38 7.73
C SER A 129 3.02 -23.94 7.52
N ARG A 130 3.70 -23.58 8.61
CA ARG A 130 5.12 -23.20 8.64
C ARG A 130 5.89 -23.99 9.67
N GLU A 131 7.09 -24.44 9.30
CA GLU A 131 8.03 -25.11 10.19
C GLU A 131 8.79 -24.05 11.01
N ARG A 132 8.11 -23.47 12.00
CA ARG A 132 8.63 -22.43 12.88
C ARG A 132 8.38 -22.80 14.34
N ILE A 133 9.23 -22.31 15.25
CA ILE A 133 9.03 -22.48 16.69
C ILE A 133 8.00 -21.48 17.18
N TRP A 134 8.15 -20.21 16.81
CA TRP A 134 7.26 -19.14 17.24
C TRP A 134 6.19 -18.82 16.18
N GLY A 135 4.98 -18.63 16.63
CA GLY A 135 3.79 -18.29 15.83
C GLY A 135 2.54 -18.93 16.43
N CYS A 136 1.38 -18.70 15.82
CA CYS A 136 0.12 -19.32 16.20
C CYS A 136 0.18 -20.84 15.87
N PRO A 137 0.18 -21.74 16.85
CA PRO A 137 0.28 -23.18 16.59
C PRO A 137 -0.92 -23.71 15.84
N LEU A 138 -0.69 -24.63 14.89
CA LEU A 138 -1.77 -25.31 14.20
C LEU A 138 -2.57 -26.17 15.19
N PRO A 139 -3.89 -25.94 15.35
CA PRO A 139 -4.68 -26.57 16.43
C PRO A 139 -5.16 -27.99 16.05
N VAL A 140 -4.22 -28.89 15.68
CA VAL A 140 -4.51 -30.24 15.18
C VAL A 140 -3.68 -31.26 15.92
N TRP A 141 -4.36 -32.29 16.45
CA TRP A 141 -3.71 -33.47 17.04
C TRP A 141 -3.97 -34.70 16.17
N SER A 142 -2.91 -35.36 15.75
CA SER A 142 -2.95 -36.59 14.98
C SER A 142 -2.95 -37.78 15.91
N CYS A 143 -3.90 -38.69 15.71
CA CYS A 143 -3.92 -39.97 16.44
C CYS A 143 -2.95 -40.95 15.78
N GLU A 144 -2.04 -41.54 16.56
CA GLU A 144 -1.08 -42.51 16.05
C GLU A 144 -1.73 -43.90 15.77
N ASP A 145 -2.81 -44.24 16.49
CA ASP A 145 -3.46 -45.53 16.34
C ASP A 145 -4.42 -45.62 15.15
N CYS A 146 -5.19 -44.53 14.85
CA CYS A 146 -6.18 -44.57 13.78
C CYS A 146 -5.96 -43.51 12.67
N GLY A 147 -4.95 -42.67 12.80
CA GLY A 147 -4.62 -41.64 11.82
C GLY A 147 -5.58 -40.43 11.78
N GLU A 148 -6.57 -40.39 12.67
CA GLU A 148 -7.56 -39.29 12.72
C GLU A 148 -6.90 -37.98 13.07
N LYS A 149 -7.36 -36.88 12.39
CA LYS A 149 -6.93 -35.49 12.64
C LYS A 149 -7.99 -34.81 13.50
N ASN A 150 -7.66 -34.55 14.76
CA ASN A 150 -8.55 -33.94 15.72
C ASN A 150 -8.31 -32.43 15.77
N TRP A 151 -9.29 -31.63 15.37
CA TRP A 151 -9.26 -30.16 15.36
C TRP A 151 -9.88 -29.60 16.64
N PHE A 152 -9.24 -28.55 17.19
CA PHE A 152 -9.70 -27.84 18.38
C PHE A 152 -9.51 -26.34 18.16
N PHE A 153 -10.58 -25.58 18.25
CA PHE A 153 -10.57 -24.14 17.91
C PHE A 153 -10.63 -23.24 19.15
N THR A 154 -10.92 -23.83 20.31
CA THR A 154 -10.98 -23.07 21.57
C THR A 154 -10.17 -23.74 22.67
N ARG A 155 -9.66 -22.92 23.62
CA ARG A 155 -9.01 -23.44 24.82
C ARG A 155 -9.91 -24.39 25.59
N LYS A 156 -11.21 -24.10 25.66
CA LYS A 156 -12.22 -24.92 26.34
C LYS A 156 -12.28 -26.33 25.75
N GLU A 157 -12.35 -26.43 24.43
CA GLU A 157 -12.38 -27.71 23.73
C GLU A 157 -11.12 -28.55 24.02
N ILE A 158 -9.94 -27.90 24.06
CA ILE A 158 -8.68 -28.56 24.39
C ILE A 158 -8.72 -29.09 25.81
N VAL A 159 -9.14 -28.26 26.79
CA VAL A 159 -9.22 -28.63 28.20
C VAL A 159 -10.17 -29.80 28.41
N GLU A 160 -11.36 -29.77 27.80
CA GLU A 160 -12.38 -30.84 27.92
C GLU A 160 -11.94 -32.15 27.28
N SER A 161 -11.09 -32.12 26.28
CA SER A 161 -10.60 -33.30 25.54
C SER A 161 -9.22 -33.77 26.01
N ALA A 162 -8.56 -33.05 26.89
CA ALA A 162 -7.22 -33.36 27.34
C ALA A 162 -7.19 -34.66 28.14
N ASP A 163 -6.22 -35.50 27.83
CA ASP A 163 -5.80 -36.65 28.67
C ASP A 163 -4.69 -36.18 29.61
N LYS A 164 -3.75 -35.39 29.10
CA LYS A 164 -2.65 -34.82 29.85
C LYS A 164 -2.61 -33.30 29.60
N LEU A 165 -2.66 -32.52 30.69
CA LEU A 165 -2.64 -31.05 30.67
C LEU A 165 -1.63 -30.55 31.72
N PRO A 166 -0.31 -30.57 31.42
CA PRO A 166 0.75 -30.32 32.40
C PRO A 166 0.63 -28.95 33.12
N ASP A 167 0.25 -27.92 32.42
CA ASP A 167 0.20 -26.55 32.94
C ASP A 167 -1.23 -26.11 33.35
N GLY A 168 -2.16 -27.08 33.48
CA GLY A 168 -3.55 -26.82 33.87
C GLY A 168 -4.37 -26.06 32.80
N PRO A 169 -5.59 -25.60 33.16
CA PRO A 169 -6.53 -25.04 32.19
C PRO A 169 -6.09 -23.69 31.59
N ASN A 170 -5.14 -23.00 32.19
CA ASN A 170 -4.61 -21.71 31.74
C ASN A 170 -3.25 -21.85 31.04
N PHE A 171 -2.97 -23.02 30.45
CA PHE A 171 -1.72 -23.28 29.73
C PHE A 171 -1.39 -22.24 28.68
N GLU A 172 -0.09 -22.08 28.39
CA GLU A 172 0.38 -21.21 27.31
C GLU A 172 0.04 -21.83 25.95
N LEU A 173 -0.57 -21.02 25.05
CA LEU A 173 -1.00 -21.48 23.72
C LEU A 173 0.13 -21.63 22.71
N HIS A 174 1.29 -21.01 22.96
CA HIS A 174 2.44 -21.09 22.07
C HIS A 174 3.23 -22.38 22.27
N ARG A 175 4.09 -22.69 21.33
CA ARG A 175 5.12 -23.73 21.44
C ARG A 175 6.23 -23.26 22.40
N PRO A 176 6.83 -24.12 23.21
CA PRO A 176 6.66 -25.58 23.24
C PRO A 176 5.53 -26.08 24.16
N TRP A 177 4.87 -25.21 24.94
CA TRP A 177 3.92 -25.62 25.99
C TRP A 177 2.76 -26.42 25.46
N ILE A 178 2.10 -25.94 24.39
CA ILE A 178 0.97 -26.63 23.76
C ILE A 178 1.34 -28.00 23.19
N ASP A 179 2.60 -28.25 22.86
CA ASP A 179 3.08 -29.53 22.33
C ASP A 179 3.09 -30.62 23.39
N ASN A 180 3.08 -30.28 24.68
CA ASN A 180 3.07 -31.21 25.80
C ASN A 180 1.67 -31.71 26.17
N ILE A 181 0.64 -31.17 25.52
CA ILE A 181 -0.75 -31.57 25.75
C ILE A 181 -1.08 -32.76 24.88
N THR A 182 -1.59 -33.82 25.53
CA THR A 182 -2.19 -34.98 24.83
C THR A 182 -3.69 -34.94 25.00
N ILE A 183 -4.40 -35.35 23.96
CA ILE A 183 -5.87 -35.37 23.93
C ILE A 183 -6.39 -36.76 23.67
N LYS A 184 -7.64 -37.03 24.03
CA LYS A 184 -8.35 -38.23 23.62
C LYS A 184 -8.83 -38.11 22.19
N CYS A 185 -8.51 -39.09 21.35
CA CYS A 185 -8.95 -39.12 19.97
C CYS A 185 -10.48 -39.16 19.87
N LYS A 186 -11.10 -38.23 19.18
CA LYS A 186 -12.56 -38.17 18.99
C LYS A 186 -13.14 -39.39 18.31
N LYS A 187 -12.32 -40.19 17.57
CA LYS A 187 -12.77 -41.38 16.81
C LYS A 187 -12.57 -42.67 17.53
N CYS A 188 -11.41 -42.90 18.15
CA CYS A 188 -11.06 -44.20 18.74
C CYS A 188 -10.75 -44.13 20.24
N ASN A 189 -10.89 -42.96 20.87
CA ASN A 189 -10.58 -42.67 22.29
C ASN A 189 -9.13 -42.97 22.71
N SER A 190 -8.23 -43.25 21.79
CA SER A 190 -6.82 -43.40 22.08
C SER A 190 -6.22 -42.10 22.63
N VAL A 191 -5.30 -42.23 23.60
CA VAL A 191 -4.52 -41.12 24.17
C VAL A 191 -3.18 -40.93 23.44
N LYS A 192 -2.85 -41.78 22.49
CA LYS A 192 -1.65 -41.64 21.65
C LYS A 192 -1.89 -40.62 20.56
N THR A 193 -1.91 -39.36 20.98
CA THR A 193 -2.10 -38.25 20.07
C THR A 193 -0.92 -37.29 20.17
N LYS A 194 -0.51 -36.76 19.03
CA LYS A 194 0.56 -35.75 18.92
C LYS A 194 0.05 -34.57 18.14
N ARG A 195 0.31 -33.35 18.65
CA ARG A 195 0.01 -32.12 17.92
C ARG A 195 0.88 -32.00 16.66
N GLU A 196 0.34 -31.48 15.58
CA GLU A 196 1.10 -31.16 14.36
C GLU A 196 2.15 -30.10 14.68
N GLU A 197 3.41 -30.34 14.36
CA GLU A 197 4.55 -29.46 14.76
C GLU A 197 4.62 -28.11 14.03
N TYR A 198 3.60 -27.77 13.28
CA TYR A 198 3.52 -26.54 12.50
C TYR A 198 2.91 -25.39 13.31
N VAL A 199 3.24 -24.18 12.87
CA VAL A 199 2.52 -22.94 13.20
C VAL A 199 1.82 -22.43 11.94
N LEU A 200 0.80 -21.60 12.11
CA LEU A 200 0.11 -20.96 11.00
C LEU A 200 1.01 -19.95 10.29
N ASP A 201 0.78 -19.76 9.01
CA ASP A 201 1.39 -18.70 8.22
C ASP A 201 1.06 -17.33 8.83
N THR A 202 2.04 -16.46 8.96
CA THR A 202 1.84 -15.07 9.41
C THR A 202 0.83 -14.32 8.54
N TRP A 203 0.79 -14.64 7.26
CA TRP A 203 -0.19 -14.07 6.33
C TRP A 203 -1.63 -14.53 6.61
N HIS A 204 -1.82 -15.75 7.13
CA HIS A 204 -3.10 -16.20 7.66
C HIS A 204 -3.52 -15.35 8.87
N ASN A 205 -2.61 -15.14 9.82
CA ASN A 205 -2.94 -14.33 11.00
C ASN A 205 -3.28 -12.88 10.64
N SER A 206 -2.60 -12.29 9.66
CA SER A 206 -2.90 -10.94 9.21
C SER A 206 -4.16 -10.86 8.32
N GLY A 207 -4.43 -11.89 7.52
CA GLY A 207 -5.67 -12.00 6.73
C GLY A 207 -6.92 -12.15 7.59
N SER A 208 -6.80 -12.79 8.77
CA SER A 208 -7.90 -12.93 9.74
C SER A 208 -8.08 -11.71 10.66
N ALA A 209 -7.32 -10.62 10.49
CA ALA A 209 -7.35 -9.46 11.38
C ALA A 209 -8.78 -8.89 11.64
N PRO A 210 -9.65 -8.70 10.64
CA PRO A 210 -11.01 -8.20 10.88
C PRO A 210 -11.84 -9.13 11.79
N PHE A 211 -11.65 -10.45 11.65
CA PHE A 211 -12.36 -11.46 12.44
C PHE A 211 -11.82 -11.61 13.86
N SER A 212 -10.57 -11.27 14.09
CA SER A 212 -9.91 -11.42 15.39
C SER A 212 -9.93 -10.14 16.24
N SER A 213 -10.11 -8.96 15.63
CA SER A 213 -10.04 -7.66 16.30
C SER A 213 -11.39 -6.98 16.48
N LEU A 214 -12.41 -7.37 15.71
CA LEU A 214 -13.75 -6.79 15.79
C LEU A 214 -14.74 -7.79 16.43
N THR A 215 -15.73 -7.27 17.12
CA THR A 215 -16.92 -8.05 17.49
C THR A 215 -17.76 -8.32 16.23
N ASN A 216 -18.69 -9.26 16.28
CA ASN A 216 -19.57 -9.53 15.15
C ASN A 216 -20.36 -8.30 14.71
N GLU A 217 -20.84 -7.50 15.65
CA GLU A 217 -21.60 -6.27 15.38
C GLU A 217 -20.72 -5.21 14.70
N GLU A 218 -19.50 -5.01 15.18
CA GLU A 218 -18.52 -4.10 14.55
C GLU A 218 -18.11 -4.60 13.17
N TYR A 219 -17.91 -5.91 13.00
CA TYR A 219 -17.58 -6.49 11.70
C TYR A 219 -18.69 -6.23 10.66
N GLU A 220 -19.94 -6.48 11.01
CA GLU A 220 -21.08 -6.25 10.11
C GLU A 220 -21.22 -4.76 9.72
N LYS A 221 -20.85 -3.85 10.62
CA LYS A 221 -20.92 -2.41 10.41
C LYS A 221 -19.73 -1.86 9.59
N GLU A 222 -18.51 -2.32 9.88
CA GLU A 222 -17.28 -1.70 9.38
C GLU A 222 -16.71 -2.42 8.13
N ILE A 223 -17.10 -3.69 7.88
CA ILE A 223 -16.62 -4.47 6.74
C ILE A 223 -17.74 -4.63 5.70
N PRO A 224 -17.50 -4.31 4.43
CA PRO A 224 -16.22 -3.91 3.79
C PRO A 224 -15.74 -2.52 4.18
N ALA A 225 -14.44 -2.40 4.50
CA ALA A 225 -13.81 -1.12 4.79
C ALA A 225 -13.95 -0.15 3.60
N PRO A 226 -14.24 1.15 3.82
CA PRO A 226 -14.49 2.09 2.72
C PRO A 226 -13.33 2.23 1.76
N PHE A 227 -12.11 2.35 2.29
CA PHE A 227 -10.89 2.57 1.53
C PHE A 227 -9.71 1.80 2.12
N PHE A 228 -8.92 1.20 1.26
CA PHE A 228 -7.73 0.46 1.63
C PHE A 228 -6.54 0.86 0.76
N THR A 229 -5.35 0.95 1.32
CA THR A 229 -4.15 1.29 0.55
C THR A 229 -2.93 0.55 1.06
N GLU A 230 -2.15 0.01 0.13
CA GLU A 230 -0.93 -0.74 0.41
C GLU A 230 0.01 -0.76 -0.80
N GLY A 231 1.25 -1.20 -0.60
CA GLY A 231 2.20 -1.37 -1.69
C GLY A 231 1.77 -2.41 -2.71
N ILE A 232 2.22 -2.28 -3.94
CA ILE A 232 1.90 -3.19 -5.06
C ILE A 232 2.33 -4.64 -4.81
N ASP A 233 3.31 -4.89 -3.94
CA ASP A 233 3.73 -6.22 -3.51
C ASP A 233 2.64 -6.94 -2.71
N GLN A 234 1.71 -6.21 -2.08
CA GLN A 234 0.60 -6.76 -1.32
C GLN A 234 -0.49 -7.40 -2.20
N THR A 235 -0.38 -7.31 -3.50
CA THR A 235 -1.14 -8.16 -4.42
C THR A 235 -0.91 -9.66 -4.20
N ARG A 236 0.25 -10.05 -3.61
CA ARG A 236 0.57 -11.40 -3.13
C ARG A 236 0.86 -11.44 -1.62
N GLY A 237 0.40 -10.48 -0.87
CA GLY A 237 0.54 -10.35 0.58
C GLY A 237 -0.80 -10.10 1.24
N TRP A 238 -0.87 -9.05 2.06
CA TRP A 238 -2.04 -8.79 2.91
C TRP A 238 -3.33 -8.52 2.13
N ALA A 239 -3.31 -7.77 1.04
CA ALA A 239 -4.50 -7.55 0.22
C ALA A 239 -5.12 -8.86 -0.26
N TYR A 240 -4.26 -9.80 -0.70
CA TYR A 240 -4.68 -11.11 -1.15
C TYR A 240 -5.25 -11.96 -0.01
N THR A 241 -4.54 -12.04 1.13
CA THR A 241 -4.96 -12.92 2.23
C THR A 241 -6.22 -12.42 2.92
N LEU A 242 -6.38 -11.09 3.09
CA LEU A 242 -7.64 -10.49 3.56
C LEU A 242 -8.83 -10.90 2.69
N LEU A 243 -8.69 -10.80 1.38
CA LEU A 243 -9.78 -11.13 0.45
C LEU A 243 -10.09 -12.63 0.50
N ILE A 244 -9.08 -13.48 0.43
CA ILE A 244 -9.27 -14.94 0.42
C ILE A 244 -9.90 -15.41 1.73
N GLU A 245 -9.44 -14.96 2.88
CA GLU A 245 -10.01 -15.36 4.18
C GLU A 245 -11.42 -14.82 4.38
N ASN A 246 -11.67 -13.58 3.95
CA ASN A 246 -13.02 -13.03 4.00
C ASN A 246 -14.02 -13.88 3.18
N VAL A 247 -13.62 -14.31 1.99
CA VAL A 247 -14.44 -15.17 1.13
C VAL A 247 -14.62 -16.58 1.74
N ILE A 248 -13.56 -17.14 2.35
CA ILE A 248 -13.63 -18.45 3.00
C ILE A 248 -14.59 -18.42 4.21
N LEU A 249 -14.39 -17.46 5.10
CA LEU A 249 -15.11 -17.42 6.38
C LEU A 249 -16.58 -17.04 6.21
N ASN A 250 -16.87 -16.10 5.33
CA ASN A 250 -18.25 -15.70 5.03
C ASN A 250 -18.95 -16.62 3.99
N ASN A 251 -18.19 -17.48 3.34
CA ASN A 251 -18.67 -18.31 2.22
C ASN A 251 -19.41 -17.50 1.13
N SER A 252 -19.02 -16.25 0.90
CA SER A 252 -19.66 -15.29 0.00
C SER A 252 -18.67 -14.64 -0.94
N ALA A 253 -19.16 -13.96 -1.99
CA ALA A 253 -18.35 -13.14 -2.89
C ALA A 253 -18.22 -11.69 -2.39
N THR A 254 -18.35 -11.44 -1.09
CA THR A 254 -18.22 -10.10 -0.50
C THR A 254 -16.74 -9.79 -0.26
N PRO A 255 -16.20 -8.68 -0.77
CA PRO A 255 -14.82 -8.28 -0.50
C PRO A 255 -14.68 -7.66 0.92
N PRO A 256 -13.47 -7.67 1.53
CA PRO A 256 -13.24 -7.04 2.83
C PRO A 256 -13.08 -5.52 2.75
N TYR A 257 -12.96 -4.94 1.57
CA TYR A 257 -12.79 -3.52 1.29
C TYR A 257 -13.59 -3.11 0.04
N LYS A 258 -14.11 -1.88 0.03
CA LYS A 258 -14.90 -1.33 -1.09
C LYS A 258 -14.00 -0.79 -2.19
N SER A 259 -12.93 -0.09 -1.82
CA SER A 259 -11.96 0.46 -2.75
C SER A 259 -10.52 0.18 -2.32
N PHE A 260 -9.61 0.06 -3.29
CA PHE A 260 -8.21 -0.24 -3.03
C PHE A 260 -7.26 0.56 -3.93
N LEU A 261 -6.34 1.30 -3.29
CA LEU A 261 -5.22 1.97 -3.95
C LEU A 261 -3.93 1.19 -3.71
N PHE A 262 -3.40 0.54 -4.74
CA PHE A 262 -2.06 -0.04 -4.70
C PHE A 262 -1.00 1.04 -4.99
N GLN A 263 0.06 1.07 -4.18
CA GLN A 263 1.13 2.05 -4.31
C GLN A 263 2.42 1.45 -4.87
N GLY A 264 3.15 2.25 -5.65
CA GLY A 264 4.49 1.92 -6.12
C GLY A 264 5.54 1.94 -5.01
N HIS A 265 6.73 1.42 -5.31
CA HIS A 265 7.84 1.41 -4.35
C HIS A 265 8.61 2.73 -4.38
N VAL A 266 9.15 3.14 -3.21
CA VAL A 266 10.16 4.18 -3.14
C VAL A 266 11.53 3.55 -3.35
N LEU A 267 12.28 4.08 -4.31
CA LEU A 267 13.60 3.63 -4.74
C LEU A 267 14.67 4.67 -4.37
N ASP A 268 15.93 4.27 -4.37
CA ASP A 268 17.04 5.22 -4.26
C ASP A 268 17.13 6.12 -5.51
N GLU A 269 17.99 7.14 -5.48
CA GLU A 269 18.18 8.08 -6.60
C GLU A 269 18.54 7.42 -7.92
N LYS A 270 19.18 6.25 -7.87
CA LYS A 270 19.60 5.48 -9.05
C LYS A 270 18.53 4.49 -9.52
N GLY A 271 17.33 4.52 -8.92
CA GLY A 271 16.25 3.58 -9.22
C GLY A 271 16.46 2.18 -8.64
N GLY A 272 17.37 2.02 -7.69
CA GLY A 272 17.62 0.76 -7.00
C GLY A 272 16.70 0.56 -5.79
N LYS A 273 16.31 -0.68 -5.53
CA LYS A 273 15.56 -1.01 -4.31
C LYS A 273 16.42 -0.73 -3.08
N MET A 274 15.90 0.08 -2.16
CA MET A 274 16.56 0.36 -0.88
C MET A 274 16.60 -0.90 0.00
N SER A 275 17.76 -1.15 0.62
CA SER A 275 17.90 -2.19 1.63
C SER A 275 19.03 -1.89 2.59
N LYS A 276 18.86 -2.24 3.88
CA LYS A 276 19.91 -2.04 4.90
C LYS A 276 21.22 -2.75 4.55
N SER A 277 21.14 -3.93 3.91
CA SER A 277 22.29 -4.71 3.49
C SER A 277 23.11 -4.07 2.38
N LYS A 278 22.51 -3.17 1.59
CA LYS A 278 23.21 -2.41 0.53
C LYS A 278 23.71 -1.04 0.99
N GLY A 279 23.28 -0.59 2.18
CA GLY A 279 23.66 0.73 2.70
C GLY A 279 23.05 1.91 1.93
N ASN A 280 22.00 1.68 1.11
CA ASN A 280 21.32 2.69 0.32
C ASN A 280 19.95 3.07 0.88
N VAL A 281 19.69 2.78 2.15
CA VAL A 281 18.45 3.15 2.85
C VAL A 281 18.58 4.58 3.34
N MET A 282 17.55 5.38 3.08
CA MET A 282 17.34 6.66 3.73
C MET A 282 16.33 6.44 4.86
N GLU A 283 16.75 6.65 6.09
CA GLU A 283 15.88 6.49 7.25
C GLU A 283 14.94 7.68 7.34
N GLY A 284 13.63 7.39 7.48
CA GLY A 284 12.60 8.43 7.52
C GLY A 284 12.76 9.42 8.67
N ALA A 285 13.27 8.97 9.82
CA ALA A 285 13.54 9.84 10.97
C ALA A 285 14.60 10.90 10.64
N GLU A 286 15.72 10.51 10.00
CA GLU A 286 16.76 11.47 9.58
C GLU A 286 16.26 12.49 8.56
N LEU A 287 15.33 12.06 7.69
CA LEU A 287 14.72 12.95 6.70
C LEU A 287 13.85 14.00 7.39
N LEU A 288 13.05 13.58 8.38
CA LEU A 288 12.18 14.46 9.17
C LEU A 288 12.93 15.44 10.07
N GLU A 289 14.15 15.10 10.49
CA GLU A 289 15.03 16.02 11.22
C GLU A 289 15.60 17.14 10.33
N LYS A 290 15.80 16.86 9.03
CA LYS A 290 16.45 17.79 8.09
C LYS A 290 15.47 18.64 7.30
N TYR A 291 14.28 18.14 7.01
CA TYR A 291 13.33 18.77 6.11
C TYR A 291 11.94 18.88 6.74
N PRO A 292 11.21 19.97 6.49
CA PRO A 292 9.81 20.09 6.91
C PRO A 292 8.96 18.94 6.38
N VAL A 293 8.10 18.39 7.24
CA VAL A 293 7.25 17.23 6.88
C VAL A 293 6.34 17.52 5.68
N ASP A 294 5.80 18.74 5.56
CA ASP A 294 4.93 19.13 4.45
C ASP A 294 5.68 19.15 3.11
N LEU A 295 6.95 19.51 3.12
CA LEU A 295 7.79 19.47 1.93
C LEU A 295 7.96 18.02 1.44
N ILE A 296 8.20 17.09 2.38
CA ILE A 296 8.33 15.65 2.09
C ILE A 296 7.00 15.11 1.56
N ARG A 297 5.88 15.43 2.21
CA ARG A 297 4.53 15.00 1.81
C ARG A 297 4.17 15.50 0.41
N PHE A 298 4.38 16.80 0.17
CA PHE A 298 4.10 17.41 -1.12
C PHE A 298 4.95 16.81 -2.24
N TYR A 299 6.25 16.58 -2.00
CA TYR A 299 7.15 15.94 -2.96
C TYR A 299 6.66 14.56 -3.37
N PHE A 300 6.29 13.69 -2.41
CA PHE A 300 5.80 12.36 -2.73
C PHE A 300 4.53 12.38 -3.57
N MET A 301 3.61 13.28 -3.26
CA MET A 301 2.34 13.38 -4.00
C MET A 301 2.49 14.11 -5.34
N TRP A 302 3.48 14.99 -5.48
CA TRP A 302 3.74 15.77 -6.69
C TRP A 302 4.58 15.01 -7.73
N LYS A 303 5.56 14.21 -7.27
CA LYS A 303 6.62 13.63 -8.12
C LYS A 303 6.09 12.65 -9.15
N ALA A 304 5.30 11.67 -8.75
CA ALA A 304 4.87 10.56 -9.58
C ALA A 304 3.44 10.09 -9.27
N SER A 305 2.85 9.34 -10.20
CA SER A 305 1.61 8.62 -9.95
C SER A 305 1.76 7.68 -8.75
N PRO A 306 0.74 7.52 -7.89
CA PRO A 306 0.82 6.63 -6.73
C PRO A 306 1.22 5.20 -7.06
N ILE A 307 0.88 4.70 -8.25
CA ILE A 307 1.17 3.31 -8.65
C ILE A 307 2.58 3.12 -9.23
N GLU A 308 3.27 4.21 -9.58
CA GLU A 308 4.60 4.15 -10.19
C GLU A 308 5.70 4.12 -9.14
N PRO A 309 6.82 3.42 -9.42
CA PRO A 309 8.00 3.53 -8.57
C PRO A 309 8.53 4.96 -8.55
N LEU A 310 8.84 5.47 -7.36
CA LEU A 310 9.38 6.80 -7.17
C LEU A 310 10.85 6.72 -6.77
N SER A 311 11.76 7.22 -7.60
CA SER A 311 13.16 7.43 -7.21
C SER A 311 13.26 8.70 -6.36
N PHE A 312 13.65 8.53 -5.10
CA PHE A 312 13.72 9.64 -4.14
C PHE A 312 15.04 10.41 -4.28
N SER A 313 14.95 11.73 -4.41
CA SER A 313 16.09 12.64 -4.46
C SER A 313 15.89 13.85 -3.56
N THR A 314 16.86 14.14 -2.71
CA THR A 314 16.87 15.33 -1.86
C THR A 314 17.05 16.63 -2.65
N ASP A 315 17.77 16.58 -3.76
CA ASP A 315 17.96 17.75 -4.64
C ASP A 315 16.66 18.15 -5.33
N GLU A 316 15.89 17.16 -5.80
CA GLU A 316 14.57 17.43 -6.37
C GLU A 316 13.56 17.92 -5.32
N LEU A 317 13.60 17.36 -4.10
CA LEU A 317 12.77 17.80 -2.98
C LEU A 317 13.01 19.30 -2.69
N MET A 318 14.26 19.74 -2.71
CA MET A 318 14.67 21.13 -2.44
C MET A 318 14.56 22.05 -3.67
N SER A 319 14.11 21.56 -4.81
CA SER A 319 13.91 22.38 -6.00
C SER A 319 12.44 22.85 -6.12
N ARG A 320 11.68 22.27 -7.03
CA ARG A 320 10.31 22.73 -7.32
C ARG A 320 9.33 22.59 -6.15
N PRO A 321 9.28 21.49 -5.38
CA PRO A 321 8.39 21.39 -4.22
C PRO A 321 8.67 22.46 -3.15
N TYR A 322 9.94 22.71 -2.85
CA TYR A 322 10.32 23.78 -1.94
C TYR A 322 9.91 25.16 -2.47
N GLN A 323 10.13 25.41 -3.77
CA GLN A 323 9.74 26.68 -4.41
C GLN A 323 8.23 26.93 -4.26
N VAL A 324 7.40 25.91 -4.48
CA VAL A 324 5.93 26.05 -4.39
C VAL A 324 5.50 26.45 -2.99
N ILE A 325 5.97 25.72 -1.96
CA ILE A 325 5.60 26.00 -0.57
C ILE A 325 6.14 27.37 -0.12
N ASN A 326 7.37 27.68 -0.44
CA ASN A 326 7.98 28.96 -0.10
C ASN A 326 7.29 30.13 -0.81
N THR A 327 6.90 29.98 -2.07
CA THR A 327 6.14 30.99 -2.80
C THR A 327 4.76 31.19 -2.18
N LEU A 328 4.05 30.13 -1.84
CA LEU A 328 2.77 30.23 -1.14
C LEU A 328 2.90 31.03 0.16
N PHE A 329 3.90 30.71 0.98
CA PHE A 329 4.18 31.43 2.22
C PHE A 329 4.45 32.91 1.98
N ASN A 330 5.28 33.24 1.00
CA ASN A 330 5.59 34.66 0.67
C ASN A 330 4.38 35.39 0.12
N LEU A 331 3.50 34.78 -0.64
CA LEU A 331 2.26 35.37 -1.13
C LEU A 331 1.31 35.71 0.03
N HIS A 332 1.21 34.88 1.05
CA HIS A 332 0.44 35.16 2.25
C HIS A 332 1.03 36.35 3.03
N LEU A 333 2.35 36.38 3.20
CA LEU A 333 3.00 37.56 3.84
C LEU A 333 2.78 38.84 3.05
N TYR A 334 2.90 38.76 1.72
CA TYR A 334 2.65 39.91 0.84
C TYR A 334 1.20 40.41 1.00
N PHE A 335 0.23 39.52 0.96
CA PHE A 335 -1.18 39.87 1.19
C PHE A 335 -1.37 40.52 2.59
N LYS A 336 -0.88 39.87 3.64
CA LYS A 336 -1.03 40.35 5.02
C LYS A 336 -0.48 41.75 5.22
N GLN A 337 0.75 41.99 4.75
CA GLN A 337 1.42 43.29 4.93
C GLN A 337 0.69 44.41 4.20
N ASN A 338 0.31 44.21 2.94
CA ASN A 338 -0.35 45.21 2.14
C ASN A 338 -1.79 45.46 2.60
N SER A 339 -2.55 44.41 2.91
CA SER A 339 -3.93 44.53 3.37
C SER A 339 -4.04 45.24 4.73
N GLN A 340 -3.08 45.01 5.64
CA GLN A 340 -3.00 45.71 6.92
C GLN A 340 -2.68 47.21 6.72
N TYR A 341 -1.82 47.55 5.78
CA TYR A 341 -1.49 48.94 5.48
C TYR A 341 -2.72 49.75 5.06
N ASP A 342 -3.57 49.20 4.20
CA ASP A 342 -4.80 49.86 3.73
C ASP A 342 -6.01 49.66 4.66
N ASN A 343 -5.85 48.98 5.82
CA ASN A 343 -6.93 48.61 6.73
C ASN A 343 -8.05 47.82 6.01
N PHE A 344 -7.67 46.85 5.19
CA PHE A 344 -8.62 45.99 4.48
C PHE A 344 -9.53 45.24 5.47
N ASP A 345 -10.83 45.25 5.20
CA ASP A 345 -11.85 44.53 5.95
C ASP A 345 -12.42 43.38 5.08
N THR A 346 -12.63 42.23 5.67
CA THR A 346 -13.21 41.07 5.00
C THR A 346 -14.67 41.26 4.54
N THR A 347 -15.33 42.34 4.94
CA THR A 347 -16.60 42.81 4.36
C THR A 347 -16.46 43.29 2.92
N ASN A 348 -15.24 43.67 2.50
CA ASN A 348 -14.91 43.96 1.10
C ASN A 348 -14.75 42.62 0.32
N THR A 349 -15.86 41.99 0.01
CA THR A 349 -15.91 40.73 -0.73
C THR A 349 -15.74 40.89 -2.23
N ILE A 350 -15.62 39.80 -2.97
CA ILE A 350 -15.65 39.78 -4.45
C ILE A 350 -16.93 40.46 -4.97
N GLU A 351 -18.07 40.20 -4.31
CA GLU A 351 -19.36 40.80 -4.68
C GLU A 351 -19.36 42.31 -4.42
N TRP A 352 -18.78 42.75 -3.31
CA TRP A 352 -18.55 44.18 -3.06
C TRP A 352 -17.70 44.83 -4.18
N ALA A 353 -16.59 44.19 -4.54
CA ALA A 353 -15.71 44.69 -5.61
C ALA A 353 -16.41 44.77 -6.98
N LYS A 354 -17.25 43.80 -7.28
CA LYS A 354 -18.09 43.77 -8.49
C LYS A 354 -19.11 44.92 -8.48
N ASN A 355 -19.81 45.11 -7.36
CA ASN A 355 -20.84 46.16 -7.24
C ASN A 355 -20.25 47.60 -7.29
N ASN A 356 -18.96 47.75 -7.04
CA ASN A 356 -18.23 49.01 -7.10
C ASN A 356 -17.44 49.18 -8.42
N ASP A 357 -17.68 48.33 -9.43
CA ASP A 357 -16.95 48.35 -10.71
C ASP A 357 -15.40 48.37 -10.55
N SER A 358 -14.90 47.72 -9.49
CA SER A 358 -13.49 47.74 -9.11
C SER A 358 -12.70 46.53 -9.56
N LEU A 359 -13.36 45.51 -10.13
CA LEU A 359 -12.71 44.33 -10.73
C LEU A 359 -12.25 44.67 -12.16
N THR A 360 -11.07 44.17 -12.51
CA THR A 360 -10.49 44.27 -13.84
C THR A 360 -10.31 42.90 -14.49
N SER A 361 -9.94 42.84 -15.77
CA SER A 361 -9.74 41.57 -16.49
C SER A 361 -8.77 40.59 -15.80
N PRO A 362 -7.62 41.01 -15.21
CA PRO A 362 -6.75 40.13 -14.44
C PRO A 362 -7.45 39.44 -13.24
N ASP A 363 -8.34 40.17 -12.54
CA ASP A 363 -9.07 39.63 -11.40
C ASP A 363 -10.05 38.53 -11.82
N ILE A 364 -10.81 38.83 -12.89
CA ILE A 364 -11.78 37.88 -13.46
C ILE A 364 -11.06 36.65 -14.00
N TRP A 365 -9.91 36.83 -14.65
CA TRP A 365 -9.05 35.78 -15.14
C TRP A 365 -8.57 34.86 -13.99
N LEU A 366 -8.01 35.44 -12.92
CA LEU A 366 -7.50 34.65 -11.80
C LEU A 366 -8.63 33.90 -11.08
N LEU A 367 -9.79 34.52 -10.88
CA LEU A 367 -10.96 33.87 -10.28
C LEU A 367 -11.49 32.74 -11.16
N SER A 368 -11.47 32.91 -12.50
CA SER A 368 -11.81 31.83 -13.44
C SER A 368 -10.84 30.64 -13.35
N LYS A 369 -9.52 30.91 -13.37
CA LYS A 369 -8.48 29.88 -13.18
C LYS A 369 -8.63 29.17 -11.84
N LEU A 370 -9.02 29.88 -10.76
CA LEU A 370 -9.28 29.29 -9.45
C LEU A 370 -10.44 28.29 -9.50
N GLN A 371 -11.52 28.61 -10.21
CA GLN A 371 -12.65 27.66 -10.35
C GLN A 371 -12.22 26.38 -11.06
N LYS A 372 -11.46 26.49 -12.14
CA LYS A 372 -10.93 25.33 -12.87
C LYS A 372 -9.95 24.51 -11.98
N LEU A 373 -9.18 25.18 -11.12
CA LEU A 373 -8.32 24.51 -10.13
C LEU A 373 -9.15 23.72 -9.12
N ILE A 374 -10.20 24.33 -8.53
CA ILE A 374 -11.11 23.65 -7.59
C ILE A 374 -11.68 22.37 -8.21
N GLN A 375 -12.23 22.48 -9.42
CA GLN A 375 -12.80 21.34 -10.15
C GLN A 375 -11.75 20.25 -10.36
N LYS A 376 -10.57 20.61 -10.87
CA LYS A 376 -9.50 19.67 -11.18
C LYS A 376 -8.98 18.94 -9.94
N ILE A 377 -8.72 19.65 -8.84
CA ILE A 377 -8.22 19.02 -7.62
C ILE A 377 -9.26 18.08 -7.01
N THR A 378 -10.53 18.50 -6.99
CA THR A 378 -11.62 17.66 -6.48
C THR A 378 -11.67 16.35 -7.25
N GLU A 379 -11.74 16.40 -8.59
CA GLU A 379 -11.75 15.21 -9.45
C GLU A 379 -10.51 14.33 -9.24
N LYS A 380 -9.31 14.95 -9.17
CA LYS A 380 -8.06 14.20 -9.08
C LYS A 380 -7.87 13.54 -7.71
N ASN A 381 -8.33 14.18 -6.64
CA ASN A 381 -8.29 13.59 -5.30
C ASN A 381 -9.29 12.44 -5.17
N GLU A 382 -10.52 12.58 -5.69
CA GLU A 382 -11.51 11.51 -5.70
C GLU A 382 -11.04 10.28 -6.49
N THR A 383 -10.28 10.50 -7.57
CA THR A 383 -9.73 9.40 -8.40
C THR A 383 -8.33 8.97 -8.00
N CYS A 384 -7.82 9.38 -6.82
CA CYS A 384 -6.48 9.08 -6.30
C CYS A 384 -5.33 9.47 -7.26
N LYS A 385 -5.55 10.42 -8.17
CA LYS A 385 -4.53 10.98 -9.05
C LYS A 385 -3.85 12.19 -8.40
N PHE A 386 -3.39 12.03 -7.17
CA PHE A 386 -2.85 13.09 -6.33
C PHE A 386 -1.75 13.90 -6.99
N HIS A 387 -0.91 13.25 -7.81
CA HIS A 387 0.17 13.92 -8.55
C HIS A 387 -0.34 14.93 -9.59
N GLU A 388 -1.49 14.69 -10.19
CA GLU A 388 -2.12 15.64 -11.10
C GLU A 388 -2.70 16.83 -10.34
N GLY A 389 -3.30 16.60 -9.17
CA GLY A 389 -3.79 17.64 -8.26
C GLY A 389 -2.65 18.51 -7.73
N ALA A 390 -1.57 17.91 -7.23
CA ALA A 390 -0.40 18.61 -6.71
C ALA A 390 0.29 19.46 -7.79
N LYS A 391 0.41 18.96 -9.04
CA LYS A 391 0.95 19.71 -10.17
C LYS A 391 0.03 20.86 -10.60
N ALA A 392 -1.28 20.72 -10.47
CA ALA A 392 -2.20 21.82 -10.74
C ALA A 392 -2.08 22.94 -9.70
N ILE A 393 -1.88 22.59 -8.42
CA ILE A 393 -1.59 23.56 -7.35
C ILE A 393 -0.27 24.29 -7.64
N ASP A 394 0.77 23.54 -7.97
CA ASP A 394 2.08 24.08 -8.35
C ASP A 394 1.96 25.10 -9.50
N ASP A 395 1.32 24.70 -10.59
CA ASP A 395 1.11 25.56 -11.76
C ASP A 395 0.34 26.85 -11.40
N PHE A 396 -0.73 26.73 -10.63
CA PHE A 396 -1.53 27.87 -10.22
C PHE A 396 -0.75 28.85 -9.33
N ILE A 397 -0.05 28.35 -8.30
CA ILE A 397 0.71 29.20 -7.37
C ILE A 397 1.85 29.92 -8.10
N ILE A 398 2.62 29.18 -8.88
CA ILE A 398 3.83 29.74 -9.50
C ILE A 398 3.50 30.56 -10.76
N ASN A 399 2.81 29.91 -11.71
CA ASN A 399 2.65 30.50 -13.03
C ASN A 399 1.49 31.52 -13.05
N ASN A 400 0.32 31.18 -12.49
CA ASN A 400 -0.83 32.08 -12.56
C ASN A 400 -0.76 33.20 -11.51
N LEU A 401 -0.59 32.86 -10.23
CA LEU A 401 -0.66 33.83 -9.15
C LEU A 401 0.64 34.63 -9.04
N SER A 402 1.80 33.95 -8.85
CA SER A 402 3.06 34.61 -8.57
C SER A 402 3.68 35.33 -9.79
N GLN A 403 3.66 34.69 -10.97
CA GLN A 403 4.34 35.23 -12.17
C GLN A 403 3.47 36.11 -13.04
N ILE A 404 2.14 35.99 -12.97
CA ILE A 404 1.23 36.79 -13.81
C ILE A 404 0.47 37.79 -12.95
N TYR A 405 -0.39 37.34 -12.04
CA TYR A 405 -1.32 38.23 -11.33
C TYR A 405 -0.61 39.25 -10.44
N ILE A 406 0.33 38.82 -9.60
CA ILE A 406 1.04 39.73 -8.70
C ILE A 406 1.83 40.82 -9.46
N PRO A 407 2.61 40.54 -10.52
CA PRO A 407 3.29 41.57 -11.28
C PRO A 407 2.35 42.58 -11.94
N ILE A 408 1.21 42.14 -12.47
CA ILE A 408 0.24 43.02 -13.14
C ILE A 408 -0.39 43.97 -12.11
N THR A 409 -0.77 43.48 -10.93
CA THR A 409 -1.51 44.27 -9.92
C THR A 409 -0.62 45.07 -8.98
N ARG A 410 0.69 44.77 -8.94
CA ARG A 410 1.65 45.39 -8.01
C ARG A 410 1.68 46.92 -8.13
N GLY A 411 1.68 47.44 -9.35
CA GLY A 411 1.69 48.91 -9.59
C GLY A 411 0.43 49.59 -9.07
N GLU A 412 -0.72 48.92 -9.18
CA GLU A 412 -1.99 49.44 -8.68
C GLU A 412 -2.07 49.41 -7.14
N LEU A 413 -1.44 48.44 -6.49
CA LEU A 413 -1.34 48.38 -5.02
C LEU A 413 -0.42 49.46 -4.45
N TRP A 414 0.56 49.91 -5.20
CA TRP A 414 1.49 50.98 -4.78
C TRP A 414 0.99 52.42 -5.07
N ASP A 415 -0.12 52.54 -5.78
CA ASP A 415 -0.77 53.84 -6.00
C ASP A 415 -1.64 54.20 -4.78
N GLU A 416 -1.09 55.00 -3.87
CA GLU A 416 -1.71 55.40 -2.61
C GLU A 416 -2.81 56.47 -2.76
N SER A 417 -3.12 56.90 -3.99
CA SER A 417 -4.17 57.92 -4.23
C SER A 417 -5.53 57.44 -3.73
N ASP A 418 -6.34 58.33 -3.21
CA ASP A 418 -7.69 58.03 -2.74
C ASP A 418 -8.60 57.52 -3.87
N GLU A 419 -8.36 57.99 -5.11
CA GLU A 419 -9.08 57.53 -6.30
C GLU A 419 -8.89 56.04 -6.58
N LYS A 420 -7.72 55.48 -6.23
CA LYS A 420 -7.38 54.04 -6.41
C LYS A 420 -7.72 53.18 -5.20
N LYS A 421 -8.24 53.74 -4.13
CA LYS A 421 -8.54 52.97 -2.91
C LYS A 421 -9.48 51.79 -3.16
N ASN A 422 -10.59 51.99 -3.85
CA ASN A 422 -11.52 50.88 -4.17
C ASN A 422 -10.85 49.79 -5.02
N ARG A 423 -9.96 50.18 -5.93
CA ARG A 423 -9.20 49.22 -6.74
C ARG A 423 -8.24 48.39 -5.89
N ARG A 424 -7.50 49.00 -4.94
CA ARG A 424 -6.64 48.27 -4.01
C ARG A 424 -7.44 47.32 -3.14
N LEU A 425 -8.57 47.75 -2.59
CA LEU A 425 -9.47 46.90 -1.81
C LEU A 425 -10.02 45.71 -2.63
N ALA A 426 -10.32 45.92 -3.92
CA ALA A 426 -10.74 44.86 -4.82
C ALA A 426 -9.63 43.80 -5.03
N ILE A 427 -8.37 44.23 -5.21
CA ILE A 427 -7.22 43.33 -5.32
C ILE A 427 -7.08 42.50 -4.04
N TYR A 428 -7.21 43.15 -2.86
CA TYR A 428 -7.17 42.38 -1.59
C TYR A 428 -8.33 41.42 -1.44
N ALA A 429 -9.53 41.77 -1.89
CA ALA A 429 -10.68 40.86 -1.89
C ALA A 429 -10.40 39.58 -2.75
N VAL A 430 -9.80 39.81 -3.93
CA VAL A 430 -9.40 38.68 -4.81
C VAL A 430 -8.31 37.82 -4.15
N LEU A 431 -7.25 38.42 -3.62
CA LEU A 431 -6.16 37.71 -2.94
C LEU A 431 -6.66 36.98 -1.70
N ASN A 432 -7.55 37.58 -0.90
CA ASN A 432 -8.17 36.93 0.25
C ASN A 432 -8.93 35.65 -0.12
N GLU A 433 -9.78 35.73 -1.15
CA GLU A 433 -10.54 34.57 -1.65
C GLU A 433 -9.61 33.49 -2.22
N VAL A 434 -8.64 33.89 -3.05
CA VAL A 434 -7.72 32.98 -3.72
C VAL A 434 -6.81 32.26 -2.71
N LEU A 435 -6.16 33.02 -1.82
CA LEU A 435 -5.20 32.43 -0.87
C LEU A 435 -5.90 31.55 0.18
N LYS A 436 -7.05 31.98 0.69
CA LYS A 436 -7.86 31.15 1.61
C LYS A 436 -8.33 29.86 0.96
N THR A 437 -8.77 29.93 -0.29
CA THR A 437 -9.15 28.76 -1.06
C THR A 437 -7.96 27.84 -1.31
N LEU A 438 -6.79 28.39 -1.66
CA LEU A 438 -5.56 27.61 -1.84
C LEU A 438 -5.15 26.87 -0.57
N ASP A 439 -5.28 27.51 0.62
CA ASP A 439 -4.98 26.84 1.88
C ASP A 439 -5.83 25.59 2.08
N ILE A 440 -7.13 25.65 1.75
CA ILE A 440 -8.03 24.49 1.84
C ILE A 440 -7.64 23.42 0.80
N LEU A 441 -7.36 23.83 -0.44
CA LEU A 441 -7.03 22.89 -1.53
C LEU A 441 -5.69 22.19 -1.32
N ILE A 442 -4.69 22.85 -0.75
CA ILE A 442 -3.37 22.29 -0.48
C ILE A 442 -3.31 21.52 0.84
N HIS A 443 -4.28 21.68 1.74
CA HIS A 443 -4.27 21.09 3.07
C HIS A 443 -4.06 19.56 3.09
N PRO A 444 -4.66 18.76 2.20
CA PRO A 444 -4.39 17.32 2.15
C PRO A 444 -2.92 16.99 1.86
N PHE A 445 -2.19 17.87 1.20
CA PHE A 445 -0.79 17.72 0.82
C PHE A 445 0.15 18.33 1.88
N CYS A 446 -0.17 19.53 2.36
CA CYS A 446 0.66 20.33 3.27
C CYS A 446 -0.14 20.80 4.51
N PRO A 447 -0.57 19.86 5.39
CA PRO A 447 -1.50 20.20 6.47
C PRO A 447 -0.96 21.22 7.49
N PHE A 448 0.33 21.16 7.82
CA PHE A 448 0.89 22.06 8.83
C PHE A 448 1.09 23.47 8.30
N THR A 449 1.57 23.60 7.05
CA THR A 449 1.79 24.89 6.41
C THR A 449 0.47 25.62 6.16
N SER A 450 -0.51 24.94 5.59
CA SER A 450 -1.82 25.53 5.29
C SER A 450 -2.59 25.91 6.56
N GLU A 451 -2.58 25.06 7.60
CA GLU A 451 -3.17 25.38 8.91
C GLU A 451 -2.53 26.64 9.52
N HIS A 452 -1.18 26.71 9.49
CA HIS A 452 -0.45 27.86 10.01
C HIS A 452 -0.81 29.15 9.25
N LEU A 453 -0.82 29.12 7.93
CA LEU A 453 -1.16 30.28 7.10
C LEU A 453 -2.61 30.71 7.29
N TYR A 454 -3.52 29.76 7.30
CA TYR A 454 -4.94 29.99 7.54
C TYR A 454 -5.20 30.70 8.89
N GLN A 455 -4.58 30.24 9.97
CA GLN A 455 -4.76 30.84 11.29
C GLN A 455 -4.05 32.19 11.46
N THR A 456 -2.84 32.33 10.90
CA THR A 456 -2.02 33.53 11.13
C THR A 456 -2.32 34.68 10.19
N VAL A 457 -2.82 34.41 8.98
CA VAL A 457 -3.09 35.42 7.96
C VAL A 457 -4.58 35.80 7.93
N PHE A 458 -5.46 34.82 8.03
CA PHE A 458 -6.91 35.05 7.97
C PHE A 458 -7.60 35.07 9.33
N GLU A 459 -6.81 35.04 10.42
CA GLU A 459 -7.30 35.06 11.82
C GLU A 459 -8.37 33.99 12.08
N GLY A 460 -8.20 32.83 11.47
CA GLY A 460 -9.06 31.67 11.64
C GLY A 460 -9.13 31.24 13.09
N LYS A 461 -10.31 31.34 13.72
CA LYS A 461 -10.51 30.97 15.14
C LYS A 461 -10.57 29.45 15.35
N GLN A 462 -10.75 28.69 14.28
CA GLN A 462 -10.87 27.24 14.29
C GLN A 462 -9.92 26.64 13.26
N SER A 463 -9.69 25.34 13.35
CA SER A 463 -8.88 24.63 12.37
C SER A 463 -9.50 24.70 10.97
N ILE A 464 -8.66 24.80 9.94
CA ILE A 464 -9.02 24.71 8.53
C ILE A 464 -9.79 23.40 8.21
N LEU A 465 -9.56 22.32 9.01
CA LEU A 465 -10.28 21.05 8.90
C LEU A 465 -11.79 21.17 9.12
N LEU A 466 -12.25 22.25 9.77
CA LEU A 466 -13.67 22.50 10.02
C LEU A 466 -14.31 23.35 8.90
N ASP A 467 -13.50 23.88 7.98
CA ASP A 467 -14.00 24.60 6.81
C ASP A 467 -14.51 23.61 5.76
N LYS A 468 -15.41 24.09 4.90
CA LYS A 468 -15.96 23.29 3.82
C LYS A 468 -15.03 23.26 2.62
N TRP A 469 -14.95 22.08 1.97
CA TRP A 469 -14.27 21.99 0.68
C TRP A 469 -14.85 22.95 -0.33
N PRO A 470 -14.03 23.72 -1.06
CA PRO A 470 -14.50 24.72 -2.01
C PRO A 470 -15.36 24.09 -3.12
N GLN A 471 -16.46 24.74 -3.43
CA GLN A 471 -17.36 24.26 -4.49
C GLN A 471 -17.06 24.99 -5.80
N TYR A 472 -17.00 24.24 -6.90
CA TYR A 472 -16.89 24.80 -8.25
C TYR A 472 -18.13 25.63 -8.58
N LYS A 473 -17.93 26.86 -9.11
CA LYS A 473 -18.96 27.80 -9.52
C LYS A 473 -18.76 28.14 -10.99
N GLU A 474 -19.53 27.52 -11.88
CA GLU A 474 -19.46 27.76 -13.33
C GLU A 474 -19.68 29.23 -13.70
N SER A 475 -20.51 29.96 -12.93
CA SER A 475 -20.80 31.37 -13.15
C SER A 475 -19.58 32.30 -12.97
N LEU A 476 -18.48 31.83 -12.41
CA LEU A 476 -17.22 32.55 -12.25
C LEU A 476 -16.18 32.16 -13.31
N VAL A 477 -16.47 31.23 -14.18
CA VAL A 477 -15.60 30.83 -15.30
C VAL A 477 -15.84 31.80 -16.48
N ASN A 478 -14.73 32.34 -17.03
CA ASN A 478 -14.77 33.21 -18.19
C ASN A 478 -13.69 32.81 -19.21
N GLU A 479 -14.09 31.92 -20.13
CA GLU A 479 -13.16 31.37 -21.12
C GLU A 479 -12.60 32.44 -22.09
N GLU A 480 -13.39 33.43 -22.47
CA GLU A 480 -12.96 34.48 -23.38
C GLU A 480 -11.79 35.30 -22.75
N ILE A 481 -11.90 35.62 -21.47
CA ILE A 481 -10.80 36.28 -20.74
C ILE A 481 -9.59 35.37 -20.60
N GLU A 482 -9.78 34.08 -20.31
CA GLU A 482 -8.66 33.13 -20.22
C GLU A 482 -7.89 33.03 -21.54
N GLU A 483 -8.57 32.88 -22.66
CA GLU A 483 -7.96 32.84 -23.98
C GLU A 483 -7.19 34.14 -24.30
N SER A 484 -7.69 35.29 -23.88
CA SER A 484 -7.01 36.57 -24.10
C SER A 484 -5.67 36.68 -23.34
N PHE A 485 -5.57 36.04 -22.16
CA PHE A 485 -4.33 35.98 -21.38
C PHE A 485 -3.36 34.91 -21.86
N ASP A 486 -3.83 33.84 -22.47
CA ASP A 486 -2.97 32.76 -23.03
C ASP A 486 -2.25 33.19 -24.32
N ILE A 487 -2.69 34.30 -24.94
CA ILE A 487 -2.08 34.90 -26.15
C ILE A 487 -0.96 35.91 -25.79
N MET A 488 -0.97 36.47 -24.57
CA MET A 488 0.05 37.35 -24.06
C MET A 488 1.25 36.63 -23.48
#